data_cb87083566a0e35e671dc91ba0727d51
#
_entry.id   cb87083566a0e35e671dc91ba0727d51
#
_cell.length_a   1.000
_cell.length_b   1.000
_cell.length_c   1.000
_cell.angle_alpha   90.00
_cell.angle_beta   90.00
_cell.angle_gamma   90.00
#
_symmetry.space_group_name_H-M   'P 1'
#
loop_
_entity.id
_entity.type
_entity.pdbx_description
1 polymer ?
#
loop_
_entity_poly.entity_id
_entity_poly.type
_entity_poly.pdbx_seq_one_letter_code
_entity_poly.pdbx_strand_id
1 'polypeptide(L)'
;MISKIDPAVESDSNVPVAPYLPQICKDSLDEKVIIITLGGANGIGASLTQLCCSNGAYVIIGDIDDSRGERMASKCVENWPVYWDPSQPPKPPRSVFQKTDVTDYQAVLDLFENTFKKYKRIDHVVVTAGNTETDEAWFDHTLNLTQIRKAPSSKDIDVNLVGTLYVTRIASVYLRHNRGPGVDRSILLFSCAAGFKETPVVSVYQAAKHGVQGLMRSLRSNLNSPYRHSIRINTICPWVTQTNNNFPKTVAERWTEEGLPISLPEDVAKVSAGVLCDDSLHGTSMYVAGTRAWEIENNIDRLESQWLGEEPSQILAQGQSVLKEVFAA
;
A
#
# COMPACT_ATOMS: atom_id res chain seq x y z
N MET A 1 28.99 -5.38 -34.22
CA MET A 1 27.95 -5.84 -35.15
C MET A 1 26.63 -5.80 -34.38
N ILE A 2 25.83 -4.77 -34.63
CA ILE A 2 24.53 -4.61 -34.00
C ILE A 2 23.57 -5.52 -34.74
N SER A 3 23.05 -6.55 -34.08
CA SER A 3 22.02 -7.43 -34.67
C SER A 3 20.77 -6.61 -34.92
N LYS A 4 20.30 -6.59 -36.15
CA LYS A 4 19.03 -5.98 -36.53
C LYS A 4 17.90 -6.66 -35.76
N ILE A 5 17.23 -5.89 -34.91
CA ILE A 5 15.96 -6.28 -34.32
C ILE A 5 14.91 -6.15 -35.42
N ASP A 6 14.13 -7.22 -35.59
CA ASP A 6 13.08 -7.35 -36.57
C ASP A 6 11.98 -6.29 -36.33
N PRO A 7 11.60 -5.45 -37.30
CA PRO A 7 10.65 -4.33 -37.05
C PRO A 7 9.18 -4.74 -37.15
N ALA A 8 8.83 -6.00 -36.91
CA ALA A 8 7.48 -6.50 -37.06
C ALA A 8 6.87 -7.03 -35.75
N VAL A 9 6.86 -6.21 -34.71
CA VAL A 9 5.82 -6.30 -33.69
C VAL A 9 5.04 -5.00 -33.76
N GLU A 10 4.01 -4.95 -34.57
CA GLU A 10 2.96 -3.95 -34.46
C GLU A 10 2.43 -4.03 -33.02
N SER A 11 2.84 -3.06 -32.19
CA SER A 11 2.31 -2.92 -30.84
C SER A 11 0.85 -2.55 -30.97
N ASP A 12 -0.03 -3.52 -30.76
CA ASP A 12 -1.46 -3.32 -30.70
C ASP A 12 -1.75 -2.39 -29.48
N SER A 13 -1.67 -1.08 -29.73
CA SER A 13 -1.81 -0.02 -28.72
C SER A 13 -3.22 0.06 -28.11
N ASN A 14 -4.13 -0.80 -28.58
CA ASN A 14 -5.55 -0.82 -28.25
C ASN A 14 -6.01 -2.05 -27.45
N VAL A 15 -5.12 -2.82 -26.82
CA VAL A 15 -5.59 -3.91 -25.95
C VAL A 15 -6.20 -3.28 -24.69
N PRO A 16 -7.52 -3.42 -24.47
CA PRO A 16 -8.15 -2.91 -23.27
C PRO A 16 -7.53 -3.59 -22.04
N VAL A 17 -7.14 -2.80 -21.04
CA VAL A 17 -6.70 -3.35 -19.76
C VAL A 17 -7.90 -3.98 -19.08
N ALA A 18 -7.87 -5.31 -18.95
CA ALA A 18 -8.93 -6.01 -18.22
C ALA A 18 -8.92 -5.60 -16.75
N PRO A 19 -10.09 -5.42 -16.13
CA PRO A 19 -10.18 -5.19 -14.70
C PRO A 19 -9.56 -6.38 -13.92
N TYR A 20 -8.80 -6.07 -12.89
CA TYR A 20 -8.34 -7.05 -11.93
C TYR A 20 -9.52 -7.61 -11.14
N LEU A 21 -9.64 -8.93 -11.10
CA LEU A 21 -10.68 -9.64 -10.36
C LEU A 21 -10.06 -10.23 -9.09
N PRO A 22 -10.24 -9.62 -7.90
CA PRO A 22 -9.64 -10.11 -6.67
C PRO A 22 -10.18 -11.48 -6.29
N GLN A 23 -9.26 -12.45 -6.12
CA GLN A 23 -9.57 -13.77 -5.59
C GLN A 23 -9.15 -13.82 -4.13
N ILE A 24 -10.14 -13.91 -3.23
CA ILE A 24 -9.87 -14.03 -1.80
C ILE A 24 -9.95 -15.52 -1.45
N CYS A 25 -8.81 -16.13 -1.26
CA CYS A 25 -8.71 -17.52 -0.85
C CYS A 25 -8.51 -17.58 0.66
N LYS A 26 -9.42 -18.28 1.35
CA LYS A 26 -9.32 -18.47 2.80
C LYS A 26 -7.99 -19.11 3.18
N ASP A 27 -7.55 -20.13 2.45
CA ASP A 27 -6.31 -20.84 2.75
C ASP A 27 -5.07 -19.96 2.64
N SER A 28 -5.13 -18.89 1.83
CA SER A 28 -4.03 -17.93 1.69
C SER A 28 -3.92 -16.95 2.87
N LEU A 29 -5.00 -16.72 3.63
CA LEU A 29 -5.05 -15.81 4.78
C LEU A 29 -5.12 -16.56 6.13
N ASP A 30 -5.56 -17.81 6.15
CA ASP A 30 -5.73 -18.55 7.40
C ASP A 30 -4.41 -18.65 8.17
N GLU A 31 -4.46 -18.33 9.46
CA GLU A 31 -3.32 -18.26 10.37
C GLU A 31 -2.17 -17.31 9.94
N LYS A 32 -2.32 -16.50 8.89
CA LYS A 32 -1.34 -15.46 8.54
C LYS A 32 -1.35 -14.34 9.58
N VAL A 33 -0.17 -13.83 9.90
CA VAL A 33 0.01 -12.70 10.82
C VAL A 33 0.22 -11.43 10.00
N ILE A 34 -0.73 -10.51 10.10
CA ILE A 34 -0.80 -9.31 9.28
C ILE A 34 -0.75 -8.07 10.19
N ILE A 35 0.22 -7.18 9.96
CA ILE A 35 0.25 -5.85 10.57
C ILE A 35 -0.44 -4.87 9.63
N ILE A 36 -1.40 -4.10 10.13
CA ILE A 36 -2.05 -3.01 9.40
C ILE A 36 -1.81 -1.70 10.16
N THR A 37 -1.07 -0.78 9.54
CA THR A 37 -0.73 0.53 10.12
C THR A 37 -1.43 1.66 9.38
N LEU A 38 -1.53 2.86 9.99
CA LEU A 38 -2.12 4.07 9.41
C LEU A 38 -3.57 3.88 8.97
N GLY A 39 -4.48 3.86 9.94
CA GLY A 39 -5.92 3.73 9.68
C GLY A 39 -6.45 2.31 9.79
N GLY A 40 -5.70 1.37 10.40
CA GLY A 40 -6.19 0.02 10.68
C GLY A 40 -7.46 -0.01 11.53
N ALA A 41 -7.77 1.06 12.25
CA ALA A 41 -8.98 1.20 13.06
C ALA A 41 -10.14 1.96 12.35
N ASN A 42 -9.92 2.50 11.15
CA ASN A 42 -10.91 3.33 10.43
C ASN A 42 -10.88 3.09 8.91
N GLY A 43 -11.94 3.46 8.21
CA GLY A 43 -12.04 3.48 6.75
C GLY A 43 -11.62 2.16 6.08
N ILE A 44 -10.75 2.26 5.08
CA ILE A 44 -10.25 1.12 4.31
C ILE A 44 -9.50 0.11 5.20
N GLY A 45 -8.65 0.60 6.10
CA GLY A 45 -7.90 -0.25 7.01
C GLY A 45 -8.80 -1.07 7.94
N ALA A 46 -9.87 -0.46 8.46
CA ALA A 46 -10.87 -1.15 9.27
C ALA A 46 -11.61 -2.25 8.49
N SER A 47 -12.03 -1.95 7.26
CA SER A 47 -12.69 -2.93 6.38
C SER A 47 -11.75 -4.09 6.04
N LEU A 48 -10.48 -3.80 5.74
CA LEU A 48 -9.47 -4.81 5.46
C LEU A 48 -9.17 -5.66 6.70
N THR A 49 -9.08 -5.05 7.90
CA THR A 49 -8.91 -5.76 9.16
C THR A 49 -10.02 -6.79 9.38
N GLN A 50 -11.28 -6.39 9.23
CA GLN A 50 -12.42 -7.30 9.37
C GLN A 50 -12.38 -8.42 8.31
N LEU A 51 -12.08 -8.08 7.07
CA LEU A 51 -12.00 -9.04 5.96
C LEU A 51 -10.88 -10.07 6.19
N CYS A 52 -9.69 -9.65 6.64
CA CYS A 52 -8.61 -10.57 6.97
C CYS A 52 -8.96 -11.46 8.16
N CYS A 53 -9.53 -10.91 9.23
CA CYS A 53 -9.97 -11.69 10.40
C CYS A 53 -11.04 -12.73 10.04
N SER A 54 -12.01 -12.38 9.19
CA SER A 54 -13.07 -13.29 8.75
C SER A 54 -12.55 -14.45 7.88
N ASN A 55 -11.37 -14.29 7.27
CA ASN A 55 -10.68 -15.31 6.52
C ASN A 55 -9.56 -16.01 7.31
N GLY A 56 -9.56 -15.90 8.65
CA GLY A 56 -8.69 -16.68 9.52
C GLY A 56 -7.35 -16.04 9.88
N ALA A 57 -7.03 -14.83 9.38
CA ALA A 57 -5.79 -14.16 9.71
C ALA A 57 -5.77 -13.61 11.14
N TYR A 58 -4.57 -13.53 11.73
CA TYR A 58 -4.29 -12.75 12.92
C TYR A 58 -3.93 -11.32 12.48
N VAL A 59 -4.65 -10.32 12.96
CA VAL A 59 -4.43 -8.92 12.54
C VAL A 59 -3.97 -8.07 13.72
N ILE A 60 -2.85 -7.41 13.54
CA ILE A 60 -2.30 -6.45 14.50
C ILE A 60 -2.52 -5.05 13.97
N ILE A 61 -3.29 -4.26 14.70
CA ILE A 61 -3.68 -2.90 14.33
C ILE A 61 -2.73 -1.92 14.97
N GLY A 62 -1.95 -1.17 14.16
CA GLY A 62 -1.16 -0.03 14.60
C GLY A 62 -1.85 1.28 14.20
N ASP A 63 -2.37 2.05 15.15
CA ASP A 63 -3.04 3.32 14.91
C ASP A 63 -2.84 4.28 16.07
N ILE A 64 -3.05 5.58 15.87
CA ILE A 64 -2.98 6.58 16.95
C ILE A 64 -4.28 6.66 17.76
N ASP A 65 -5.40 6.18 17.22
CA ASP A 65 -6.72 6.24 17.85
C ASP A 65 -6.97 5.01 18.74
N ASP A 66 -6.65 5.16 20.02
CA ASP A 66 -6.81 4.10 21.03
C ASP A 66 -8.25 3.55 21.04
N SER A 67 -9.23 4.44 21.09
CA SER A 67 -10.63 4.08 21.25
C SER A 67 -11.20 3.28 20.08
N ARG A 68 -10.85 3.66 18.84
CA ARG A 68 -11.28 2.93 17.63
C ARG A 68 -10.50 1.64 17.44
N GLY A 69 -9.19 1.68 17.71
CA GLY A 69 -8.31 0.52 17.57
C GLY A 69 -8.69 -0.61 18.52
N GLU A 70 -8.91 -0.31 19.80
CA GLU A 70 -9.34 -1.31 20.79
C GLU A 70 -10.72 -1.90 20.48
N ARG A 71 -11.68 -1.05 20.07
CA ARG A 71 -13.01 -1.53 19.67
C ARG A 71 -12.93 -2.44 18.44
N MET A 72 -12.10 -2.11 17.45
CA MET A 72 -11.92 -2.95 16.27
C MET A 72 -11.30 -4.29 16.62
N ALA A 73 -10.25 -4.31 17.44
CA ALA A 73 -9.61 -5.54 17.88
C ALA A 73 -10.59 -6.43 18.66
N SER A 74 -11.34 -5.85 19.62
CA SER A 74 -12.37 -6.56 20.39
C SER A 74 -13.45 -7.16 19.49
N LYS A 75 -13.99 -6.37 18.56
CA LYS A 75 -14.97 -6.82 17.58
C LYS A 75 -14.45 -8.01 16.74
N CYS A 76 -13.18 -7.98 16.33
CA CYS A 76 -12.59 -9.09 15.59
C CYS A 76 -12.44 -10.36 16.43
N VAL A 77 -12.09 -10.22 17.72
CA VAL A 77 -12.00 -11.36 18.64
C VAL A 77 -13.36 -11.98 18.90
N GLU A 78 -14.39 -11.17 19.09
CA GLU A 78 -15.76 -11.62 19.35
C GLU A 78 -16.39 -12.31 18.14
N ASN A 79 -16.26 -11.72 16.94
CA ASN A 79 -16.91 -12.22 15.73
C ASN A 79 -16.18 -13.43 15.11
N TRP A 80 -14.86 -13.52 15.27
CA TRP A 80 -14.02 -14.57 14.68
C TRP A 80 -13.10 -15.19 15.73
N PRO A 81 -13.64 -15.89 16.74
CA PRO A 81 -12.86 -16.47 17.83
C PRO A 81 -11.86 -17.51 17.32
N VAL A 82 -10.71 -17.56 17.95
CA VAL A 82 -9.71 -18.60 17.69
C VAL A 82 -9.98 -19.80 18.56
N TYR A 83 -10.34 -20.92 17.92
CA TYR A 83 -10.54 -22.17 18.63
C TYR A 83 -9.21 -22.92 18.78
N TRP A 84 -8.98 -23.48 19.95
CA TRP A 84 -7.82 -24.32 20.20
C TRP A 84 -8.21 -25.50 21.12
N ASP A 85 -7.45 -26.57 21.02
CA ASP A 85 -7.58 -27.73 21.94
C ASP A 85 -7.00 -27.32 23.31
N PRO A 86 -7.72 -27.45 24.41
CA PRO A 86 -7.25 -27.16 25.78
C PRO A 86 -5.98 -27.92 26.18
N SER A 87 -5.68 -29.08 25.54
CA SER A 87 -4.44 -29.82 25.75
C SER A 87 -3.19 -29.15 25.11
N GLN A 88 -3.39 -28.15 24.27
CA GLN A 88 -2.34 -27.39 23.59
C GLN A 88 -2.15 -26.02 24.25
N PRO A 89 -0.98 -25.37 24.08
CA PRO A 89 -0.77 -24.00 24.52
C PRO A 89 -1.82 -23.07 23.91
N PRO A 90 -2.33 -22.06 24.66
CA PRO A 90 -3.31 -21.12 24.15
C PRO A 90 -2.82 -20.41 22.90
N LYS A 91 -3.67 -20.37 21.86
CA LYS A 91 -3.40 -19.55 20.68
C LYS A 91 -3.56 -18.06 21.01
N PRO A 92 -2.79 -17.16 20.34
CA PRO A 92 -2.98 -15.73 20.51
C PRO A 92 -4.36 -15.27 20.00
N PRO A 93 -4.89 -14.13 20.46
CA PRO A 93 -6.18 -13.63 20.00
C PRO A 93 -6.16 -13.27 18.50
N ARG A 94 -7.33 -13.34 17.85
CA ARG A 94 -7.54 -13.06 16.42
C ARG A 94 -7.04 -11.67 16.02
N SER A 95 -7.22 -10.68 16.89
CA SER A 95 -6.71 -9.33 16.67
C SER A 95 -6.21 -8.71 17.97
N VAL A 96 -5.25 -7.81 17.84
CA VAL A 96 -4.77 -6.92 18.90
C VAL A 96 -4.58 -5.53 18.35
N PHE A 97 -4.77 -4.55 19.21
CA PHE A 97 -4.43 -3.17 18.93
C PHE A 97 -3.17 -2.77 19.70
N GLN A 98 -2.34 -1.93 19.09
CA GLN A 98 -1.25 -1.24 19.75
C GLN A 98 -1.22 0.20 19.25
N LYS A 99 -1.29 1.16 20.17
CA LYS A 99 -1.11 2.57 19.83
C LYS A 99 0.21 2.78 19.16
N THR A 100 0.18 3.34 17.94
CA THR A 100 1.38 3.52 17.13
C THR A 100 1.27 4.81 16.34
N ASP A 101 2.12 5.77 16.62
CA ASP A 101 2.36 6.90 15.73
C ASP A 101 3.45 6.50 14.73
N VAL A 102 3.12 6.47 13.45
CA VAL A 102 4.07 6.05 12.41
C VAL A 102 5.19 7.05 12.18
N THR A 103 5.05 8.29 12.66
CA THR A 103 6.11 9.30 12.63
C THR A 103 7.15 9.10 13.72
N ASP A 104 6.85 8.26 14.72
CA ASP A 104 7.78 7.82 15.73
C ASP A 104 8.38 6.45 15.37
N TYR A 105 9.66 6.46 14.99
CA TYR A 105 10.38 5.24 14.59
C TYR A 105 10.38 4.16 15.68
N GLN A 106 10.50 4.56 16.95
CA GLN A 106 10.52 3.61 18.07
C GLN A 106 9.15 2.98 18.27
N ALA A 107 8.07 3.77 18.20
CA ALA A 107 6.70 3.23 18.29
C ALA A 107 6.41 2.20 17.19
N VAL A 108 6.90 2.45 15.98
CA VAL A 108 6.78 1.47 14.88
C VAL A 108 7.62 0.22 15.18
N LEU A 109 8.86 0.36 15.64
CA LEU A 109 9.70 -0.78 16.01
C LEU A 109 9.05 -1.63 17.10
N ASP A 110 8.53 -1.01 18.15
CA ASP A 110 7.84 -1.68 19.25
C ASP A 110 6.61 -2.47 18.78
N LEU A 111 5.87 -1.97 17.77
CA LEU A 111 4.76 -2.69 17.14
C LEU A 111 5.23 -4.02 16.54
N PHE A 112 6.34 -3.99 15.80
CA PHE A 112 6.89 -5.21 15.19
C PHE A 112 7.48 -6.16 16.22
N GLU A 113 8.21 -5.66 17.22
CA GLU A 113 8.79 -6.47 18.29
C GLU A 113 7.71 -7.20 19.09
N ASN A 114 6.68 -6.49 19.52
CA ASN A 114 5.56 -7.06 20.27
C ASN A 114 4.78 -8.07 19.44
N THR A 115 4.56 -7.78 18.15
CA THR A 115 3.94 -8.73 17.22
C THR A 115 4.76 -9.99 17.11
N PHE A 116 6.06 -9.87 16.83
CA PHE A 116 6.94 -11.02 16.67
C PHE A 116 7.10 -11.81 17.99
N LYS A 117 7.18 -11.12 19.12
CA LYS A 117 7.21 -11.77 20.45
C LYS A 117 5.96 -12.61 20.69
N LYS A 118 4.77 -12.13 20.28
CA LYS A 118 3.49 -12.78 20.55
C LYS A 118 3.16 -13.88 19.53
N TYR A 119 3.35 -13.61 18.23
CA TYR A 119 2.93 -14.52 17.15
C TYR A 119 4.08 -15.33 16.54
N LYS A 120 5.34 -15.01 16.86
CA LYS A 120 6.57 -15.66 16.38
C LYS A 120 6.81 -15.55 14.87
N ARG A 121 5.96 -14.80 14.17
CA ARG A 121 6.02 -14.58 12.71
C ARG A 121 5.29 -13.29 12.32
N ILE A 122 5.63 -12.76 11.18
CA ILE A 122 4.89 -11.73 10.46
C ILE A 122 4.89 -12.17 9.00
N ASP A 123 3.72 -12.21 8.34
CA ASP A 123 3.59 -12.67 6.96
C ASP A 123 3.33 -11.51 6.00
N HIS A 124 2.47 -10.57 6.37
CA HIS A 124 2.16 -9.41 5.56
C HIS A 124 2.15 -8.14 6.40
N VAL A 125 2.55 -7.05 5.75
CA VAL A 125 2.48 -5.70 6.35
C VAL A 125 1.73 -4.80 5.39
N VAL A 126 0.69 -4.15 5.88
CA VAL A 126 -0.15 -3.23 5.11
C VAL A 126 -0.03 -1.83 5.70
N VAL A 127 0.36 -0.88 4.87
CA VAL A 127 0.46 0.53 5.23
C VAL A 127 -0.70 1.26 4.57
N THR A 128 -1.84 1.36 5.26
CA THR A 128 -3.05 1.99 4.72
C THR A 128 -2.94 3.51 4.70
N ALA A 129 -3.94 4.16 4.11
CA ALA A 129 -3.94 5.59 3.85
C ALA A 129 -3.58 6.43 5.09
N GLY A 130 -2.89 7.53 4.84
CA GLY A 130 -2.62 8.56 5.85
C GLY A 130 -3.65 9.70 5.81
N ASN A 131 -3.27 10.83 6.35
CA ASN A 131 -4.08 12.05 6.32
C ASN A 131 -4.08 12.68 4.93
N THR A 132 -5.18 13.33 4.57
CA THR A 132 -5.22 14.31 3.51
C THR A 132 -4.72 15.66 4.03
N GLU A 133 -4.31 16.52 3.13
CA GLU A 133 -3.76 17.85 3.40
C GLU A 133 -4.56 18.58 4.49
N THR A 134 -3.85 19.07 5.50
CA THR A 134 -4.41 19.88 6.57
C THR A 134 -4.64 21.32 6.08
N ASP A 135 -5.39 22.14 6.82
CA ASP A 135 -5.81 23.51 6.45
C ASP A 135 -4.66 24.51 6.16
N GLU A 136 -3.42 24.13 6.28
CA GLU A 136 -2.26 24.97 5.92
C GLU A 136 -1.98 24.87 4.43
N ALA A 137 -2.53 25.80 3.66
CA ALA A 137 -2.31 25.88 2.22
C ALA A 137 -0.85 26.24 1.88
N TRP A 138 -0.04 25.24 1.55
CA TRP A 138 1.39 25.42 1.18
C TRP A 138 1.60 26.33 -0.03
N PHE A 139 0.65 26.28 -0.98
CA PHE A 139 0.75 26.96 -2.26
C PHE A 139 -0.51 27.77 -2.59
N ASP A 140 -1.21 28.27 -1.57
CA ASP A 140 -2.38 29.11 -1.77
C ASP A 140 -2.01 30.40 -2.48
N HIS A 141 -2.80 30.78 -3.48
CA HIS A 141 -2.58 32.01 -4.28
C HIS A 141 -2.75 33.30 -3.46
N THR A 142 -3.29 33.22 -2.25
CA THR A 142 -3.43 34.35 -1.32
C THR A 142 -2.20 34.56 -0.43
N LEU A 143 -1.22 33.61 -0.47
CA LEU A 143 0.02 33.76 0.31
C LEU A 143 0.75 35.05 -0.03
N ASN A 144 1.21 35.74 1.00
CA ASN A 144 1.96 36.97 0.87
C ASN A 144 3.34 36.91 1.54
N LEU A 145 4.16 37.93 1.34
CA LEU A 145 5.54 38.02 1.86
C LEU A 145 5.64 37.91 3.40
N THR A 146 4.58 38.19 4.13
CA THR A 146 4.55 38.05 5.58
C THR A 146 4.27 36.61 6.00
N GLN A 147 3.32 35.96 5.35
CA GLN A 147 2.91 34.58 5.65
C GLN A 147 4.02 33.58 5.35
N ILE A 148 4.76 33.74 4.22
CA ILE A 148 5.87 32.84 3.86
C ILE A 148 7.08 32.91 4.79
N ARG A 149 7.11 33.86 5.75
CA ARG A 149 8.17 33.91 6.77
C ARG A 149 8.06 32.80 7.82
N LYS A 150 6.88 32.20 7.96
CA LYS A 150 6.64 31.03 8.81
C LYS A 150 6.66 29.78 7.94
N ALA A 151 7.48 28.79 8.31
CA ALA A 151 7.46 27.50 7.66
C ALA A 151 6.11 26.81 7.89
N PRO A 152 5.51 26.20 6.84
CA PRO A 152 4.30 25.40 7.00
C PRO A 152 4.59 24.08 7.74
N SER A 153 3.54 23.38 8.15
CA SER A 153 3.66 22.06 8.79
C SER A 153 4.09 20.98 7.78
N SER A 154 5.05 20.16 8.16
CA SER A 154 5.46 18.97 7.37
C SER A 154 4.63 17.72 7.68
N LYS A 155 3.65 17.83 8.57
CA LYS A 155 2.91 16.68 9.13
C LYS A 155 2.37 15.72 8.06
N ASP A 156 1.88 16.24 6.94
CA ASP A 156 1.34 15.39 5.87
C ASP A 156 2.44 14.58 5.19
N ILE A 157 3.64 15.14 4.99
CA ILE A 157 4.81 14.41 4.51
C ILE A 157 5.26 13.38 5.57
N ASP A 158 5.33 13.80 6.83
CA ASP A 158 5.80 12.95 7.91
C ASP A 158 4.91 11.71 8.07
N VAL A 159 3.59 11.86 8.03
CA VAL A 159 2.65 10.75 8.15
C VAL A 159 2.62 9.90 6.86
N ASN A 160 2.38 10.55 5.69
CA ASN A 160 2.10 9.80 4.45
C ASN A 160 3.34 9.19 3.81
N LEU A 161 4.51 9.80 3.98
CA LEU A 161 5.75 9.35 3.34
C LEU A 161 6.76 8.85 4.36
N VAL A 162 7.19 9.67 5.33
CA VAL A 162 8.22 9.27 6.29
C VAL A 162 7.77 8.07 7.12
N GLY A 163 6.53 8.09 7.63
CA GLY A 163 5.93 6.96 8.35
C GLY A 163 5.87 5.70 7.49
N THR A 164 5.51 5.83 6.20
CA THR A 164 5.53 4.71 5.25
C THR A 164 6.94 4.16 5.06
N LEU A 165 7.97 5.02 4.96
CA LEU A 165 9.37 4.61 4.88
C LEU A 165 9.81 3.85 6.13
N TYR A 166 9.45 4.31 7.33
CA TYR A 166 9.80 3.66 8.61
C TYR A 166 9.18 2.26 8.69
N VAL A 167 7.88 2.16 8.45
CA VAL A 167 7.18 0.87 8.45
C VAL A 167 7.78 -0.09 7.42
N THR A 168 8.01 0.37 6.19
CA THR A 168 8.57 -0.46 5.11
C THR A 168 10.00 -0.94 5.44
N ARG A 169 10.84 -0.07 6.00
CA ARG A 169 12.19 -0.42 6.43
C ARG A 169 12.17 -1.54 7.49
N ILE A 170 11.37 -1.37 8.52
CA ILE A 170 11.29 -2.36 9.61
C ILE A 170 10.65 -3.66 9.10
N ALA A 171 9.57 -3.56 8.30
CA ALA A 171 8.90 -4.70 7.66
C ALA A 171 9.87 -5.54 6.83
N SER A 172 10.74 -4.90 6.03
CA SER A 172 11.72 -5.61 5.18
C SER A 172 12.66 -6.51 5.98
N VAL A 173 12.92 -6.20 7.24
CA VAL A 173 13.75 -7.02 8.15
C VAL A 173 12.93 -8.12 8.80
N TYR A 174 11.78 -7.78 9.41
CA TYR A 174 10.97 -8.77 10.14
C TYR A 174 10.37 -9.85 9.23
N LEU A 175 9.95 -9.48 8.02
CA LEU A 175 9.40 -10.42 7.05
C LEU A 175 10.41 -11.49 6.60
N ARG A 176 11.69 -11.17 6.56
CA ARG A 176 12.76 -12.14 6.22
C ARG A 176 13.35 -12.87 7.42
N HIS A 177 13.13 -12.35 8.66
CA HIS A 177 13.76 -12.88 9.86
C HIS A 177 13.30 -14.31 10.16
N ASN A 178 14.26 -15.24 10.34
CA ASN A 178 14.00 -16.65 10.63
C ASN A 178 13.03 -17.36 9.68
N ARG A 179 13.00 -16.95 8.41
CA ARG A 179 12.09 -17.51 7.39
C ARG A 179 12.89 -18.12 6.25
N GLY A 180 12.55 -19.35 5.90
CA GLY A 180 13.12 -20.02 4.73
C GLY A 180 12.67 -19.39 3.39
N PRO A 181 13.32 -19.74 2.27
CA PRO A 181 12.86 -19.40 0.94
C PRO A 181 11.50 -20.04 0.65
N GLY A 182 10.75 -19.47 -0.29
CA GLY A 182 9.47 -20.02 -0.76
C GLY A 182 8.25 -19.78 0.16
N VAL A 183 8.41 -19.05 1.26
CA VAL A 183 7.26 -18.65 2.10
C VAL A 183 6.76 -17.29 1.61
N ASP A 184 5.50 -17.20 1.21
CA ASP A 184 4.90 -15.94 0.76
C ASP A 184 4.87 -14.89 1.88
N ARG A 185 5.35 -13.69 1.54
CA ARG A 185 5.43 -12.52 2.41
C ARG A 185 5.25 -11.28 1.57
N SER A 186 4.53 -10.30 2.08
CA SER A 186 4.33 -9.09 1.30
C SER A 186 4.27 -7.82 2.13
N ILE A 187 4.61 -6.73 1.45
CA ILE A 187 4.36 -5.34 1.88
C ILE A 187 3.34 -4.77 0.90
N LEU A 188 2.23 -4.28 1.42
CA LEU A 188 1.20 -3.62 0.65
C LEU A 188 1.12 -2.15 1.08
N LEU A 189 1.49 -1.25 0.18
CA LEU A 189 1.49 0.18 0.41
C LEU A 189 0.22 0.81 -0.15
N PHE A 190 -0.25 1.87 0.49
CA PHE A 190 -1.35 2.67 -0.02
C PHE A 190 -0.86 4.01 -0.55
N SER A 191 -0.87 4.11 -1.87
CA SER A 191 -0.75 5.36 -2.58
C SER A 191 -2.16 5.97 -2.80
N CYS A 192 -2.39 6.59 -3.93
CA CYS A 192 -3.65 7.19 -4.37
C CYS A 192 -3.59 7.36 -5.89
N ALA A 193 -4.70 7.63 -6.56
CA ALA A 193 -4.68 8.13 -7.94
C ALA A 193 -3.81 9.39 -8.06
N ALA A 194 -3.79 10.25 -7.03
CA ALA A 194 -2.88 11.39 -6.91
C ALA A 194 -1.39 11.01 -6.83
N GLY A 195 -1.03 9.75 -6.69
CA GLY A 195 0.36 9.27 -6.70
C GLY A 195 0.92 8.99 -8.09
N PHE A 196 0.10 9.06 -9.14
CA PHE A 196 0.53 8.86 -10.53
C PHE A 196 -0.14 9.81 -11.53
N LYS A 197 -1.14 10.59 -11.09
CA LYS A 197 -1.85 11.57 -11.91
C LYS A 197 -2.08 12.87 -11.12
N GLU A 198 -1.99 14.01 -11.78
CA GLU A 198 -2.22 15.32 -11.15
C GLU A 198 -3.64 15.40 -10.54
N THR A 199 -3.69 15.93 -9.32
CA THR A 199 -4.94 16.17 -8.58
C THR A 199 -4.89 17.59 -8.01
N PRO A 200 -5.83 18.47 -8.36
CA PRO A 200 -5.85 19.84 -7.85
C PRO A 200 -5.94 19.91 -6.32
N VAL A 201 -5.40 20.96 -5.74
CA VAL A 201 -5.51 21.39 -4.33
C VAL A 201 -4.94 20.46 -3.26
N VAL A 202 -4.18 19.44 -3.63
CA VAL A 202 -3.57 18.48 -2.67
C VAL A 202 -2.06 18.31 -2.92
N SER A 203 -1.35 19.40 -3.13
CA SER A 203 0.02 19.42 -3.61
C SER A 203 1.00 18.60 -2.78
N VAL A 204 0.98 18.78 -1.46
CA VAL A 204 1.88 18.11 -0.51
C VAL A 204 1.51 16.63 -0.36
N TYR A 205 0.21 16.35 -0.25
CA TYR A 205 -0.31 14.99 -0.25
C TYR A 205 0.07 14.25 -1.54
N GLN A 206 -0.11 14.89 -2.68
CA GLN A 206 0.27 14.36 -4.00
C GLN A 206 1.77 14.05 -4.06
N ALA A 207 2.64 14.95 -3.60
CA ALA A 207 4.07 14.71 -3.51
C ALA A 207 4.40 13.48 -2.64
N ALA A 208 3.75 13.35 -1.48
CA ALA A 208 3.92 12.19 -0.62
C ALA A 208 3.47 10.89 -1.30
N LYS A 209 2.32 10.88 -1.99
CA LYS A 209 1.79 9.69 -2.67
C LYS A 209 2.60 9.30 -3.92
N HIS A 210 3.20 10.26 -4.64
CA HIS A 210 4.23 9.99 -5.65
C HIS A 210 5.47 9.36 -5.02
N GLY A 211 5.88 9.84 -3.83
CA GLY A 211 6.97 9.26 -3.07
C GLY A 211 6.72 7.80 -2.70
N VAL A 212 5.49 7.44 -2.30
CA VAL A 212 5.09 6.04 -2.01
C VAL A 212 5.18 5.17 -3.27
N GLN A 213 4.72 5.67 -4.44
CA GLN A 213 4.88 4.96 -5.72
C GLN A 213 6.36 4.79 -6.08
N GLY A 214 7.16 5.85 -5.91
CA GLY A 214 8.61 5.81 -6.12
C GLY A 214 9.29 4.78 -5.21
N LEU A 215 8.87 4.67 -3.94
CA LEU A 215 9.36 3.67 -2.99
C LEU A 215 9.08 2.24 -3.48
N MET A 216 7.84 1.93 -3.87
CA MET A 216 7.48 0.62 -4.41
C MET A 216 8.32 0.28 -5.64
N ARG A 217 8.40 1.18 -6.64
CA ARG A 217 9.16 1.00 -7.87
C ARG A 217 10.65 0.77 -7.60
N SER A 218 11.23 1.50 -6.64
CA SER A 218 12.63 1.33 -6.24
C SER A 218 12.88 -0.01 -5.56
N LEU A 219 11.95 -0.47 -4.73
CA LEU A 219 12.12 -1.69 -3.94
C LEU A 219 11.73 -2.97 -4.70
N ARG A 220 10.88 -2.91 -5.73
CA ARG A 220 10.43 -4.09 -6.46
C ARG A 220 11.57 -4.92 -7.06
N SER A 221 12.66 -4.29 -7.48
CA SER A 221 13.83 -5.00 -8.00
C SER A 221 14.72 -5.63 -6.93
N ASN A 222 14.64 -5.16 -5.68
CA ASN A 222 15.53 -5.56 -4.60
C ASN A 222 14.90 -6.54 -3.61
N LEU A 223 13.61 -6.42 -3.32
CA LEU A 223 12.94 -7.21 -2.27
C LEU A 223 12.57 -8.62 -2.70
N ASN A 224 12.39 -8.87 -3.99
CA ASN A 224 12.02 -10.21 -4.51
C ASN A 224 13.22 -10.96 -5.13
N SER A 225 14.41 -10.66 -4.69
CA SER A 225 15.57 -11.45 -5.12
C SER A 225 15.60 -12.79 -4.38
N PRO A 226 15.61 -13.94 -5.07
CA PRO A 226 15.63 -15.25 -4.43
C PRO A 226 16.87 -15.48 -3.54
N TYR A 227 17.94 -14.72 -3.78
CA TYR A 227 19.16 -14.79 -2.97
C TYR A 227 19.15 -13.86 -1.76
N ARG A 228 18.23 -12.88 -1.72
CA ARG A 228 18.23 -11.86 -0.66
C ARG A 228 16.96 -11.86 0.17
N HIS A 229 15.77 -11.86 -0.38
CA HIS A 229 14.59 -11.54 0.42
C HIS A 229 13.30 -12.32 0.13
N SER A 230 12.89 -12.58 -1.08
CA SER A 230 11.58 -13.18 -1.43
C SER A 230 10.39 -12.49 -0.75
N ILE A 231 10.37 -11.15 -0.78
CA ILE A 231 9.28 -10.32 -0.25
C ILE A 231 8.62 -9.61 -1.43
N ARG A 232 7.32 -9.82 -1.62
CA ARG A 232 6.52 -9.08 -2.60
C ARG A 232 6.25 -7.67 -2.08
N ILE A 233 6.24 -6.67 -2.97
CA ILE A 233 5.80 -5.32 -2.65
C ILE A 233 4.87 -4.83 -3.75
N ASN A 234 3.71 -4.29 -3.35
CA ASN A 234 2.69 -3.77 -4.26
C ASN A 234 2.07 -2.50 -3.69
N THR A 235 1.38 -1.75 -4.52
CA THR A 235 0.60 -0.59 -4.08
C THR A 235 -0.87 -0.71 -4.46
N ILE A 236 -1.72 -0.15 -3.59
CA ILE A 236 -3.12 0.15 -3.90
C ILE A 236 -3.23 1.66 -4.11
N CYS A 237 -3.88 2.06 -5.19
CA CYS A 237 -4.08 3.45 -5.58
C CYS A 237 -5.59 3.75 -5.66
N PRO A 238 -6.29 3.92 -4.53
CA PRO A 238 -7.69 4.27 -4.55
C PRO A 238 -7.90 5.63 -5.21
N TRP A 239 -8.99 5.77 -5.95
CA TRP A 239 -9.53 7.06 -6.33
C TRP A 239 -10.52 7.52 -5.24
N VAL A 240 -11.62 8.17 -5.64
CA VAL A 240 -12.62 8.65 -4.68
C VAL A 240 -13.20 7.49 -3.90
N THR A 241 -12.99 7.49 -2.59
CA THR A 241 -13.49 6.47 -1.66
C THR A 241 -14.29 7.13 -0.55
N GLN A 242 -15.49 6.64 -0.32
CA GLN A 242 -16.39 7.14 0.73
C GLN A 242 -15.87 6.73 2.12
N THR A 243 -14.89 7.45 2.63
CA THR A 243 -14.44 7.34 4.02
C THR A 243 -15.09 8.45 4.86
N ASN A 244 -15.16 8.26 6.16
CA ASN A 244 -15.71 9.28 7.08
C ASN A 244 -14.86 10.56 7.16
N ASN A 245 -13.73 10.60 6.47
CA ASN A 245 -12.78 11.70 6.47
C ASN A 245 -12.75 12.40 5.10
N ASN A 246 -13.28 13.60 5.02
CA ASN A 246 -12.78 14.69 4.18
C ASN A 246 -13.09 14.74 2.68
N PHE A 247 -14.11 14.07 2.19
CA PHE A 247 -14.55 14.43 0.84
C PHE A 247 -15.63 15.52 0.96
N PRO A 248 -15.39 16.75 0.44
CA PRO A 248 -16.39 17.82 0.51
C PRO A 248 -17.71 17.36 -0.12
N LYS A 249 -18.81 17.61 0.59
CA LYS A 249 -20.15 17.17 0.15
C LYS A 249 -20.47 17.61 -1.28
N THR A 250 -20.08 18.83 -1.61
CA THR A 250 -20.24 19.41 -2.95
C THR A 250 -19.49 18.64 -4.05
N VAL A 251 -18.31 18.09 -3.73
CA VAL A 251 -17.54 17.27 -4.68
C VAL A 251 -18.20 15.89 -4.84
N ALA A 252 -18.68 15.29 -3.74
CA ALA A 252 -19.37 14.00 -3.80
C ALA A 252 -20.69 14.09 -4.61
N GLU A 253 -21.44 15.16 -4.42
CA GLU A 253 -22.68 15.44 -5.16
C GLU A 253 -22.37 15.58 -6.65
N ARG A 254 -21.40 16.44 -7.02
CA ARG A 254 -20.99 16.64 -8.41
C ARG A 254 -20.45 15.36 -9.06
N TRP A 255 -19.67 14.57 -8.31
CA TRP A 255 -19.16 13.28 -8.77
C TRP A 255 -20.27 12.31 -9.13
N THR A 256 -21.30 12.28 -8.30
CA THR A 256 -22.50 11.45 -8.52
C THR A 256 -23.31 11.93 -9.72
N GLU A 257 -23.48 13.24 -9.87
CA GLU A 257 -24.19 13.84 -11.01
C GLU A 257 -23.52 13.51 -12.35
N GLU A 258 -22.19 13.46 -12.39
CA GLU A 258 -21.41 13.06 -13.57
C GLU A 258 -21.35 11.53 -13.77
N GLY A 259 -22.01 10.74 -12.93
CA GLY A 259 -22.00 9.27 -13.01
C GLY A 259 -20.63 8.64 -12.76
N LEU A 260 -19.74 9.34 -12.08
CA LEU A 260 -18.39 8.85 -11.79
C LEU A 260 -18.40 7.85 -10.62
N PRO A 261 -17.57 6.80 -10.67
CA PRO A 261 -17.58 5.78 -9.64
C PRO A 261 -17.01 6.28 -8.30
N ILE A 262 -17.70 5.95 -7.22
CA ILE A 262 -17.24 6.13 -5.84
C ILE A 262 -17.04 4.74 -5.23
N SER A 263 -15.85 4.49 -4.67
CA SER A 263 -15.56 3.24 -3.96
C SER A 263 -16.08 3.30 -2.53
N LEU A 264 -16.57 2.19 -2.01
CA LEU A 264 -16.71 1.98 -0.57
C LEU A 264 -15.39 1.47 0.02
N PRO A 265 -15.14 1.66 1.32
CA PRO A 265 -13.98 1.07 1.99
C PRO A 265 -13.83 -0.44 1.77
N GLU A 266 -14.96 -1.16 1.73
CA GLU A 266 -15.05 -2.60 1.48
C GLU A 266 -14.60 -2.98 0.07
N ASP A 267 -14.85 -2.15 -0.94
CA ASP A 267 -14.42 -2.41 -2.32
C ASP A 267 -12.90 -2.38 -2.41
N VAL A 268 -12.28 -1.35 -1.81
CA VAL A 268 -10.82 -1.22 -1.76
C VAL A 268 -10.20 -2.34 -0.90
N ALA A 269 -10.85 -2.70 0.21
CA ALA A 269 -10.41 -3.80 1.06
C ALA A 269 -10.42 -5.15 0.34
N LYS A 270 -11.43 -5.43 -0.51
CA LYS A 270 -11.49 -6.65 -1.34
C LYS A 270 -10.32 -6.72 -2.31
N VAL A 271 -10.02 -5.62 -3.01
CA VAL A 271 -8.87 -5.56 -3.92
C VAL A 271 -7.56 -5.79 -3.15
N SER A 272 -7.42 -5.15 -1.98
CA SER A 272 -6.25 -5.29 -1.11
C SER A 272 -6.05 -6.72 -0.62
N ALA A 273 -7.13 -7.37 -0.16
CA ALA A 273 -7.08 -8.77 0.27
C ALA A 273 -6.75 -9.71 -0.90
N GLY A 274 -7.29 -9.45 -2.11
CA GLY A 274 -6.93 -10.19 -3.32
C GLY A 274 -5.43 -10.10 -3.62
N VAL A 275 -4.83 -8.91 -3.53
CA VAL A 275 -3.38 -8.70 -3.73
C VAL A 275 -2.54 -9.42 -2.66
N LEU A 276 -3.03 -9.47 -1.41
CA LEU A 276 -2.36 -10.26 -0.36
C LEU A 276 -2.41 -11.76 -0.65
N CYS A 277 -3.54 -12.26 -1.18
CA CYS A 277 -3.74 -13.68 -1.50
C CYS A 277 -3.00 -14.16 -2.75
N ASP A 278 -2.73 -13.27 -3.70
CA ASP A 278 -2.12 -13.59 -4.99
C ASP A 278 -0.60 -13.46 -4.92
N ASP A 279 0.09 -14.58 -4.78
CA ASP A 279 1.55 -14.64 -4.66
C ASP A 279 2.29 -14.36 -5.98
N SER A 280 1.58 -14.34 -7.10
CA SER A 280 2.13 -13.95 -8.41
C SER A 280 2.31 -12.43 -8.55
N LEU A 281 1.59 -11.62 -7.75
CA LEU A 281 1.63 -10.16 -7.83
C LEU A 281 2.84 -9.59 -7.07
N HIS A 282 3.75 -8.99 -7.84
CA HIS A 282 4.92 -8.29 -7.30
C HIS A 282 5.27 -7.07 -8.16
N GLY A 283 5.48 -5.93 -7.51
CA GLY A 283 5.82 -4.68 -8.17
C GLY A 283 4.65 -4.04 -8.92
N THR A 284 3.43 -4.38 -8.53
CA THR A 284 2.19 -3.92 -9.17
C THR A 284 1.56 -2.75 -8.42
N SER A 285 0.79 -1.95 -9.15
CA SER A 285 -0.01 -0.85 -8.62
C SER A 285 -1.45 -1.00 -9.09
N MET A 286 -2.37 -1.22 -8.14
CA MET A 286 -3.80 -1.39 -8.43
C MET A 286 -4.54 -0.06 -8.29
N TYR A 287 -4.90 0.55 -9.42
CA TYR A 287 -5.82 1.68 -9.44
C TYR A 287 -7.23 1.18 -9.15
N VAL A 288 -7.91 1.75 -8.15
CA VAL A 288 -9.24 1.33 -7.72
C VAL A 288 -10.24 2.47 -7.88
N ALA A 289 -11.32 2.23 -8.65
CA ALA A 289 -12.41 3.19 -8.84
C ALA A 289 -13.77 2.47 -8.84
N GLY A 290 -14.62 2.82 -7.89
CA GLY A 290 -15.86 2.09 -7.59
C GLY A 290 -15.52 0.68 -7.11
N THR A 291 -16.18 -0.31 -7.70
CA THR A 291 -15.99 -1.75 -7.40
C THR A 291 -14.92 -2.42 -8.27
N ARG A 292 -14.21 -1.66 -9.13
CA ARG A 292 -13.27 -2.18 -10.10
C ARG A 292 -11.84 -1.74 -9.82
N ALA A 293 -10.89 -2.57 -10.24
CA ALA A 293 -9.46 -2.25 -10.13
C ALA A 293 -8.73 -2.60 -11.44
N TRP A 294 -7.63 -1.90 -11.71
CA TRP A 294 -6.77 -2.13 -12.87
C TRP A 294 -5.31 -2.03 -12.45
N GLU A 295 -4.51 -2.96 -12.94
CA GLU A 295 -3.06 -2.90 -12.79
C GLU A 295 -2.48 -1.87 -13.76
N ILE A 296 -1.61 -0.96 -13.29
CA ILE A 296 -1.12 0.16 -14.09
C ILE A 296 0.38 0.12 -14.41
N GLU A 297 1.22 -0.58 -13.64
CA GLU A 297 2.67 -0.57 -13.84
C GLU A 297 3.08 -1.25 -15.15
N ASN A 298 2.44 -2.40 -15.48
CA ASN A 298 2.71 -3.09 -16.73
C ASN A 298 2.45 -2.22 -17.97
N ASN A 299 1.43 -1.35 -17.91
CA ASN A 299 1.15 -0.44 -19.02
C ASN A 299 2.14 0.72 -19.07
N ILE A 300 2.55 1.25 -17.93
CA ILE A 300 3.58 2.29 -17.86
C ILE A 300 4.86 1.78 -18.50
N ASP A 301 5.30 0.57 -18.13
CA ASP A 301 6.51 -0.06 -18.67
C ASP A 301 6.34 -0.41 -20.16
N ARG A 302 5.23 -1.01 -20.57
CA ARG A 302 4.96 -1.42 -21.96
C ARG A 302 4.86 -0.23 -22.93
N LEU A 303 4.28 0.88 -22.49
CA LEU A 303 4.06 2.06 -23.32
C LEU A 303 5.20 3.08 -23.18
N GLU A 304 6.30 2.74 -22.51
CA GLU A 304 7.40 3.69 -22.23
C GLU A 304 7.94 4.32 -23.52
N SER A 305 8.21 3.55 -24.57
CA SER A 305 8.71 4.08 -25.83
C SER A 305 7.72 5.01 -26.55
N GLN A 306 6.42 4.88 -26.29
CA GLN A 306 5.40 5.74 -26.91
C GLN A 306 5.33 7.12 -26.27
N TRP A 307 5.53 7.22 -24.95
CA TRP A 307 5.47 8.51 -24.26
C TRP A 307 6.85 9.15 -24.03
N LEU A 308 7.92 8.36 -23.96
CA LEU A 308 9.29 8.84 -23.79
C LEU A 308 10.02 9.02 -25.13
N GLY A 309 9.66 8.20 -26.13
CA GLY A 309 10.34 8.06 -27.41
C GLY A 309 11.27 6.84 -27.45
N GLU A 310 11.50 6.27 -28.63
CA GLU A 310 12.27 5.02 -28.77
C GLU A 310 13.73 5.18 -28.34
N GLU A 311 14.44 6.21 -28.83
CA GLU A 311 15.85 6.42 -28.50
C GLU A 311 16.07 6.70 -27.00
N PRO A 312 15.34 7.62 -26.34
CA PRO A 312 15.46 7.81 -24.88
C PRO A 312 15.12 6.58 -24.07
N SER A 313 14.13 5.77 -24.47
CA SER A 313 13.78 4.50 -23.81
C SER A 313 14.94 3.50 -23.87
N GLN A 314 15.59 3.36 -25.04
CA GLN A 314 16.75 2.49 -25.18
C GLN A 314 17.94 2.93 -24.32
N ILE A 315 18.21 4.24 -24.27
CA ILE A 315 19.25 4.80 -23.40
C ILE A 315 18.94 4.51 -21.92
N LEU A 316 17.68 4.73 -21.51
CA LEU A 316 17.23 4.46 -20.14
C LEU A 316 17.39 2.98 -19.79
N ALA A 317 16.93 2.07 -20.64
CA ALA A 317 17.03 0.62 -20.43
C ALA A 317 18.49 0.16 -20.30
N GLN A 318 19.39 0.65 -21.16
CA GLN A 318 20.82 0.37 -21.07
C GLN A 318 21.42 0.87 -19.76
N GLY A 319 21.11 2.10 -19.35
CA GLY A 319 21.55 2.66 -18.09
C GLY A 319 21.08 1.87 -16.88
N GLN A 320 19.81 1.46 -16.89
CA GLN A 320 19.26 0.59 -15.82
C GLN A 320 19.93 -0.79 -15.77
N SER A 321 20.30 -1.37 -16.93
CA SER A 321 21.05 -2.64 -16.96
C SER A 321 22.40 -2.50 -16.28
N VAL A 322 23.17 -1.47 -16.63
CA VAL A 322 24.47 -1.17 -16.01
C VAL A 322 24.33 -0.98 -14.50
N LEU A 323 23.32 -0.22 -14.04
CA LEU A 323 23.09 -0.02 -12.61
C LEU A 323 22.74 -1.34 -11.90
N LYS A 324 21.92 -2.20 -12.52
CA LYS A 324 21.60 -3.52 -11.97
C LYS A 324 22.86 -4.40 -11.84
N GLU A 325 23.72 -4.43 -12.84
CA GLU A 325 24.98 -5.18 -12.78
C GLU A 325 25.89 -4.68 -11.67
N VAL A 326 26.07 -3.37 -11.53
CA VAL A 326 26.95 -2.76 -10.52
C VAL A 326 26.42 -2.94 -9.09
N PHE A 327 25.12 -2.83 -8.88
CA PHE A 327 24.52 -2.88 -7.54
C PHE A 327 23.93 -4.25 -7.16
N ALA A 328 23.87 -5.22 -8.06
CA ALA A 328 23.48 -6.60 -7.77
C ALA A 328 24.65 -7.44 -7.23
N ALA A 329 25.88 -7.00 -7.41
CA ALA A 329 27.07 -7.60 -6.83
C ALA A 329 27.19 -7.25 -5.33
#